data_96b73c34572903a2b52f02745c386132
#
_entry.id   96b73c34572903a2b52f02745c386132
#
_cell.length_a   1.000
_cell.length_b   1.000
_cell.length_c   1.000
_cell.angle_alpha   90.00
_cell.angle_beta   90.00
_cell.angle_gamma   90.00
#
_symmetry.space_group_name_H-M   'P 1'
#
loop_
_entity.id
_entity.type
_entity.pdbx_description
1 polymer ?
#
loop_
_entity_poly.entity_id
_entity_poly.type
_entity_poly.pdbx_seq_one_letter_code
_entity_poly.pdbx_strand_id
1 'polypeptide(L)'
;ERIRISAFVFLATVLGSVAWILGAAWGWHPDGWLVTQFGYHDVAAAGVVHMIAGWFAFGVVLNLGPRVGRYNKDGSMNELEGHDLRFSFIGLLMIIVGFFGFLGGCLIWAGSDFGGWVNIYGAPATLSSFVFNTLMGLAGGMIGGFTAQ
;
A
#
# COMPACT_ATOMS: atom_id res chain seq x y z
N GLU A 1 13.61 1.62 -9.91
CA GLU A 1 15.06 1.61 -10.20
C GLU A 1 15.38 1.55 -11.70
N ARG A 2 14.53 0.96 -12.55
CA ARG A 2 14.79 0.71 -13.97
C ARG A 2 14.22 1.77 -14.92
N ILE A 3 13.47 2.70 -14.40
CA ILE A 3 12.83 3.76 -15.17
C ILE A 3 13.71 5.02 -15.21
N ARG A 4 13.67 5.77 -16.31
CA ARG A 4 14.35 7.06 -16.41
C ARG A 4 13.72 8.05 -15.42
N ILE A 5 14.54 8.90 -14.81
CA ILE A 5 14.07 9.85 -13.80
C ILE A 5 12.98 10.81 -14.33
N SER A 6 13.09 11.24 -15.57
CA SER A 6 12.07 12.10 -16.20
C SER A 6 10.72 11.38 -16.36
N ALA A 7 10.74 10.09 -16.76
CA ALA A 7 9.55 9.28 -16.84
C ALA A 7 8.98 8.99 -15.45
N PHE A 8 9.83 8.77 -14.46
CA PHE A 8 9.40 8.61 -13.06
C PHE A 8 8.66 9.85 -12.55
N VAL A 9 9.25 11.04 -12.74
CA VAL A 9 8.62 12.31 -12.31
C VAL A 9 7.28 12.51 -13.01
N PHE A 10 7.21 12.29 -14.33
CA PHE A 10 5.95 12.40 -15.08
C PHE A 10 4.89 11.42 -14.54
N LEU A 11 5.23 10.15 -14.38
CA LEU A 11 4.31 9.13 -13.88
C LEU A 11 3.88 9.39 -12.44
N ALA A 12 4.80 9.84 -11.58
CA ALA A 12 4.48 10.20 -10.20
C ALA A 12 3.52 11.40 -10.14
N THR A 13 3.70 12.39 -11.03
CA THR A 13 2.77 13.51 -11.15
C THR A 13 1.39 13.04 -11.58
N VAL A 14 1.29 12.21 -12.62
CA VAL A 14 -0.01 11.66 -13.08
C VAL A 14 -0.66 10.82 -12.00
N LEU A 15 0.10 9.96 -11.34
CA LEU A 15 -0.43 9.13 -10.25
C LEU A 15 -0.98 9.98 -9.11
N GLY A 16 -0.22 10.97 -8.63
CA GLY A 16 -0.60 11.77 -7.47
C GLY A 16 -1.67 12.83 -7.77
N SER A 17 -1.66 13.42 -8.97
CA SER A 17 -2.58 14.51 -9.32
C SER A 17 -3.89 14.05 -9.98
N VAL A 18 -3.93 12.87 -10.58
CA VAL A 18 -5.11 12.38 -11.29
C VAL A 18 -5.60 11.06 -10.71
N ALA A 19 -4.82 9.99 -10.82
CA ALA A 19 -5.28 8.66 -10.48
C ALA A 19 -5.65 8.51 -9.00
N TRP A 20 -4.79 9.03 -8.13
CA TRP A 20 -5.04 8.98 -6.68
C TRP A 20 -6.23 9.85 -6.27
N ILE A 21 -6.34 11.07 -6.79
CA ILE A 21 -7.44 11.99 -6.45
C ILE A 21 -8.79 11.38 -6.83
N LEU A 22 -8.90 10.76 -8.01
CA LEU A 22 -10.11 10.06 -8.43
C LEU A 22 -10.44 8.91 -7.48
N GLY A 23 -9.46 8.07 -7.16
CA GLY A 23 -9.64 6.97 -6.24
C GLY A 23 -10.07 7.43 -4.84
N ALA A 24 -9.45 8.49 -4.32
CA ALA A 24 -9.81 9.08 -3.04
C ALA A 24 -11.22 9.67 -3.03
N ALA A 25 -11.60 10.37 -4.09
CA ALA A 25 -12.95 10.90 -4.25
C ALA A 25 -14.02 9.79 -4.28
N TRP A 26 -13.71 8.63 -4.84
CA TRP A 26 -14.63 7.51 -4.93
C TRP A 26 -14.74 6.68 -3.65
N GLY A 27 -13.61 6.44 -2.99
CA GLY A 27 -13.51 5.48 -1.88
C GLY A 27 -13.28 6.08 -0.50
N TRP A 28 -12.86 7.33 -0.41
CA TRP A 28 -12.62 8.00 0.87
C TRP A 28 -13.58 9.15 1.15
N HIS A 29 -14.10 9.82 0.12
CA HIS A 29 -15.09 10.86 0.36
C HIS A 29 -16.40 10.24 0.87
N PRO A 30 -17.04 10.77 1.94
CA PRO A 30 -18.27 10.22 2.49
C PRO A 30 -19.39 10.05 1.46
N ASP A 31 -19.48 10.98 0.50
CA ASP A 31 -20.46 10.92 -0.61
C ASP A 31 -19.90 10.19 -1.84
N GLY A 32 -18.70 9.59 -1.74
CA GLY A 32 -18.11 8.81 -2.82
C GLY A 32 -19.02 7.64 -3.21
N TRP A 33 -19.13 7.37 -4.52
CA TRP A 33 -20.07 6.35 -5.00
C TRP A 33 -19.72 4.93 -4.53
N LEU A 34 -18.44 4.62 -4.32
CA LEU A 34 -18.04 3.34 -3.73
C LEU A 34 -18.51 3.21 -2.28
N VAL A 35 -18.45 4.32 -1.52
CA VAL A 35 -18.90 4.34 -0.12
C VAL A 35 -20.42 4.24 -0.06
N THR A 36 -21.11 5.09 -0.81
CA THR A 36 -22.57 5.22 -0.72
C THR A 36 -23.35 4.08 -1.36
N GLN A 37 -22.85 3.51 -2.47
CA GLN A 37 -23.56 2.47 -3.22
C GLN A 37 -23.10 1.05 -2.87
N PHE A 38 -21.82 0.87 -2.53
CA PHE A 38 -21.24 -0.44 -2.28
C PHE A 38 -20.80 -0.67 -0.83
N GLY A 39 -20.91 0.35 0.03
CA GLY A 39 -20.45 0.26 1.42
C GLY A 39 -18.92 0.06 1.52
N TYR A 40 -18.17 0.54 0.54
CA TYR A 40 -16.72 0.43 0.57
C TYR A 40 -16.14 1.10 1.81
N HIS A 41 -15.21 0.41 2.47
CA HIS A 41 -14.63 0.85 3.72
C HIS A 41 -13.12 0.67 3.69
N ASP A 42 -12.37 1.75 3.72
CA ASP A 42 -10.92 1.78 3.66
C ASP A 42 -10.33 2.78 4.66
N VAL A 43 -10.19 2.34 5.91
CA VAL A 43 -9.76 3.22 7.00
C VAL A 43 -8.32 3.69 6.84
N ALA A 44 -7.44 2.79 6.42
CA ALA A 44 -6.00 3.00 6.46
C ALA A 44 -5.35 2.95 5.06
N ALA A 45 -6.10 3.29 4.04
CA ALA A 45 -5.59 3.47 2.68
C ALA A 45 -5.12 2.19 1.96
N ALA A 46 -5.58 1.02 2.38
CA ALA A 46 -5.21 -0.23 1.72
C ALA A 46 -5.60 -0.23 0.24
N GLY A 47 -6.82 0.21 -0.09
CA GLY A 47 -7.29 0.35 -1.45
C GLY A 47 -6.92 1.67 -2.09
N VAL A 48 -7.29 2.78 -1.45
CA VAL A 48 -7.17 4.13 -2.03
C VAL A 48 -5.71 4.55 -2.28
N VAL A 49 -4.75 4.05 -1.51
CA VAL A 49 -3.33 4.33 -1.72
C VAL A 49 -2.59 3.11 -2.25
N HIS A 50 -2.56 2.02 -1.48
CA HIS A 50 -1.67 0.90 -1.79
C HIS A 50 -2.12 0.08 -3.01
N MET A 51 -3.41 -0.19 -3.16
CA MET A 51 -3.92 -0.92 -4.33
C MET A 51 -3.76 -0.08 -5.60
N ILE A 52 -4.11 1.22 -5.56
CA ILE A 52 -3.95 2.11 -6.71
C ILE A 52 -2.48 2.21 -7.11
N ALA A 53 -1.57 2.42 -6.15
CA ALA A 53 -0.14 2.49 -6.41
C ALA A 53 0.40 1.16 -6.94
N GLY A 54 -0.07 0.03 -6.40
CA GLY A 54 0.33 -1.30 -6.85
C GLY A 54 -0.08 -1.60 -8.28
N TRP A 55 -1.32 -1.32 -8.65
CA TRP A 55 -1.79 -1.49 -10.03
C TRP A 55 -1.11 -0.55 -11.01
N PHE A 56 -0.85 0.70 -10.59
CA PHE A 56 -0.08 1.64 -11.40
C PHE A 56 1.35 1.15 -11.64
N ALA A 57 2.03 0.69 -10.57
CA ALA A 57 3.36 0.11 -10.67
C ALA A 57 3.38 -1.16 -11.54
N PHE A 58 2.34 -2.00 -11.44
CA PHE A 58 2.20 -3.18 -12.29
C PHE A 58 2.11 -2.82 -13.77
N GLY A 59 1.31 -1.81 -14.13
CA GLY A 59 1.26 -1.29 -15.50
C GLY A 59 2.62 -0.81 -16.00
N VAL A 60 3.38 -0.13 -15.16
CA VAL A 60 4.76 0.30 -15.49
C VAL A 60 5.68 -0.90 -15.70
N VAL A 61 5.63 -1.90 -14.83
CA VAL A 61 6.47 -3.11 -14.92
C VAL A 61 6.17 -3.91 -16.19
N LEU A 62 4.90 -4.04 -16.58
CA LEU A 62 4.53 -4.69 -17.84
C LEU A 62 5.17 -4.02 -19.08
N ASN A 63 5.28 -2.70 -19.05
CA ASN A 63 5.92 -1.95 -20.14
C ASN A 63 7.46 -2.02 -20.11
N LEU A 64 8.06 -2.17 -18.93
CA LEU A 64 9.51 -2.28 -18.80
C LEU A 64 10.06 -3.65 -19.19
N GLY A 65 9.24 -4.68 -19.13
CA GLY A 65 9.66 -6.05 -19.38
C GLY A 65 10.59 -6.62 -18.30
N PRO A 66 11.22 -7.76 -18.53
CA PRO A 66 12.12 -8.39 -17.57
C PRO A 66 13.42 -7.61 -17.37
N ARG A 67 14.09 -7.86 -16.25
CA ARG A 67 15.43 -7.31 -15.98
C ARG A 67 16.44 -7.84 -16.99
N VAL A 68 17.39 -7.00 -17.37
CA VAL A 68 18.53 -7.40 -18.19
C VAL A 68 19.27 -8.55 -17.49
N GLY A 69 19.54 -9.61 -18.24
CA GLY A 69 20.18 -10.80 -17.70
C GLY A 69 19.26 -11.78 -16.96
N ARG A 70 17.94 -11.52 -16.87
CA ARG A 70 16.99 -12.46 -16.25
C ARG A 70 16.81 -13.73 -17.06
N TYR A 71 16.77 -13.61 -18.39
CA TYR A 71 16.61 -14.73 -19.31
C TYR A 71 17.82 -14.87 -20.21
N ASN A 72 18.30 -16.09 -20.38
CA ASN A 72 19.32 -16.45 -21.35
C ASN A 72 18.71 -16.63 -22.75
N LYS A 73 19.55 -16.72 -23.76
CA LYS A 73 19.11 -16.94 -25.15
C LYS A 73 18.39 -18.29 -25.36
N ASP A 74 18.67 -19.26 -24.53
CA ASP A 74 18.05 -20.59 -24.53
C ASP A 74 16.72 -20.65 -23.74
N GLY A 75 16.27 -19.51 -23.18
CA GLY A 75 15.07 -19.41 -22.39
C GLY A 75 15.22 -19.77 -20.91
N SER A 76 16.40 -20.19 -20.48
CA SER A 76 16.67 -20.44 -19.06
C SER A 76 16.68 -19.15 -18.25
N MET A 77 16.28 -19.25 -16.97
CA MET A 77 16.21 -18.11 -16.06
C MET A 77 17.44 -18.05 -15.16
N ASN A 78 18.03 -16.88 -15.04
CA ASN A 78 19.07 -16.60 -14.07
C ASN A 78 18.47 -16.08 -12.77
N GLU A 79 18.97 -16.52 -11.63
CA GLU A 79 18.68 -15.86 -10.35
C GLU A 79 19.36 -14.50 -10.31
N LEU A 80 18.58 -13.47 -9.96
CA LEU A 80 19.07 -12.12 -9.71
C LEU A 80 18.87 -11.84 -8.23
N GLU A 81 19.90 -12.09 -7.45
CA GLU A 81 19.87 -11.86 -6.01
C GLU A 81 19.67 -10.38 -5.67
N GLY A 82 19.05 -10.10 -4.52
CA GLY A 82 18.98 -8.76 -3.96
C GLY A 82 20.35 -8.28 -3.51
N HIS A 83 20.55 -6.96 -3.48
CA HIS A 83 21.85 -6.37 -3.14
C HIS A 83 22.35 -6.76 -1.75
N ASP A 84 21.51 -6.65 -0.73
CA ASP A 84 21.85 -7.03 0.65
C ASP A 84 20.58 -7.33 1.46
N LEU A 85 20.47 -8.59 1.89
CA LEU A 85 19.32 -9.05 2.68
C LEU A 85 19.23 -8.35 4.05
N ARG A 86 20.36 -7.98 4.65
CA ARG A 86 20.40 -7.30 5.96
C ARG A 86 19.77 -5.92 5.87
N PHE A 87 20.09 -5.15 4.84
CA PHE A 87 19.45 -3.85 4.61
C PHE A 87 17.98 -3.98 4.29
N SER A 88 17.58 -5.01 3.54
CA SER A 88 16.17 -5.30 3.27
C SER A 88 15.42 -5.61 4.57
N PHE A 89 16.02 -6.37 5.48
CA PHE A 89 15.43 -6.69 6.78
C PHE A 89 15.30 -5.44 7.68
N ILE A 90 16.35 -4.60 7.74
CA ILE A 90 16.29 -3.33 8.46
C ILE A 90 15.19 -2.43 7.89
N GLY A 91 15.09 -2.33 6.56
CA GLY A 91 14.04 -1.58 5.89
C GLY A 91 12.63 -2.10 6.24
N LEU A 92 12.45 -3.42 6.31
CA LEU A 92 11.20 -4.04 6.75
C LEU A 92 10.85 -3.63 8.19
N LEU A 93 11.80 -3.70 9.12
CA LEU A 93 11.57 -3.29 10.50
C LEU A 93 11.19 -1.81 10.61
N MET A 94 11.84 -0.94 9.85
CA MET A 94 11.49 0.49 9.79
C MET A 94 10.08 0.71 9.26
N ILE A 95 9.67 -0.03 8.22
CA ILE A 95 8.32 0.03 7.68
C ILE A 95 7.31 -0.43 8.73
N ILE A 96 7.55 -1.52 9.43
CA ILE A 96 6.65 -2.03 10.48
C ILE A 96 6.42 -0.96 11.56
N VAL A 97 7.49 -0.35 12.06
CA VAL A 97 7.39 0.74 13.04
C VAL A 97 6.62 1.93 12.46
N GLY A 98 6.92 2.33 11.22
CA GLY A 98 6.24 3.41 10.53
C GLY A 98 4.75 3.17 10.33
N PHE A 99 4.34 1.93 10.09
CA PHE A 99 2.93 1.56 9.96
C PHE A 99 2.12 1.79 11.22
N PHE A 100 2.69 1.58 12.41
CA PHE A 100 1.98 1.93 13.64
C PHE A 100 1.66 3.43 13.72
N GLY A 101 2.58 4.29 13.28
CA GLY A 101 2.32 5.73 13.19
C GLY A 101 1.30 6.08 12.12
N PHE A 102 1.44 5.51 10.93
CA PHE A 102 0.54 5.77 9.79
C PHE A 102 -0.89 5.32 10.09
N LEU A 103 -1.07 4.06 10.47
CA LEU A 103 -2.39 3.50 10.75
C LEU A 103 -3.03 4.17 11.99
N GLY A 104 -2.24 4.45 13.02
CA GLY A 104 -2.71 5.20 14.19
C GLY A 104 -3.18 6.60 13.82
N GLY A 105 -2.47 7.30 12.94
CA GLY A 105 -2.87 8.60 12.41
C GLY A 105 -4.21 8.57 11.68
N CYS A 106 -4.48 7.51 10.93
CA CYS A 106 -5.77 7.33 10.24
C CYS A 106 -6.95 7.12 11.21
N LEU A 107 -6.69 6.59 12.41
CA LEU A 107 -7.73 6.35 13.41
C LEU A 107 -8.05 7.58 14.30
N ILE A 108 -7.11 8.50 14.44
CA ILE A 108 -7.26 9.69 15.31
C ILE A 108 -7.98 10.84 14.57
N TRP A 109 -8.44 10.62 13.35
CA TRP A 109 -8.91 11.66 12.47
C TRP A 109 -10.11 12.45 13.02
N ALA A 110 -11.09 11.83 13.56
CA ALA A 110 -12.30 12.55 13.94
C ALA A 110 -12.35 12.77 15.44
N GLY A 111 -12.09 13.98 15.80
CA GLY A 111 -12.26 14.60 17.10
C GLY A 111 -13.10 13.88 18.11
N SER A 112 -12.54 13.84 19.14
CA SER A 112 -12.80 13.67 20.57
C SER A 112 -14.17 14.08 21.12
N ASP A 113 -15.13 14.51 20.36
CA ASP A 113 -16.43 14.93 20.88
C ASP A 113 -17.20 13.78 21.55
N PHE A 114 -16.76 12.55 21.31
CA PHE A 114 -17.35 11.34 21.87
C PHE A 114 -16.45 10.58 22.87
N GLY A 115 -15.31 11.14 23.26
CA GLY A 115 -14.44 10.52 24.25
C GLY A 115 -13.75 9.22 23.80
N GLY A 116 -13.72 8.93 22.49
CA GLY A 116 -13.12 7.74 21.89
C GLY A 116 -12.55 8.01 20.52
N TRP A 117 -11.76 7.06 20.03
CA TRP A 117 -11.29 7.10 18.66
C TRP A 117 -12.41 6.67 17.70
N VAL A 118 -12.50 7.37 16.59
CA VAL A 118 -13.37 7.00 15.49
C VAL A 118 -12.52 6.98 14.21
N ASN A 119 -12.92 6.13 13.27
CA ASN A 119 -12.32 6.13 11.95
C ASN A 119 -12.92 7.24 11.06
N ILE A 120 -12.40 7.38 9.85
CA ILE A 120 -12.86 8.40 8.88
C ILE A 120 -14.36 8.29 8.51
N TYR A 121 -15.00 7.18 8.81
CA TYR A 121 -16.44 6.94 8.58
C TYR A 121 -17.26 7.14 9.86
N GLY A 122 -16.66 7.65 10.93
CA GLY A 122 -17.35 7.86 12.21
C GLY A 122 -17.62 6.60 13.02
N ALA A 123 -17.12 5.44 12.60
CA ALA A 123 -17.29 4.20 13.36
C ALA A 123 -16.29 4.13 14.53
N PRO A 124 -16.73 3.64 15.71
CA PRO A 124 -15.85 3.53 16.87
C PRO A 124 -14.60 2.68 16.59
N ALA A 125 -13.45 3.14 17.05
CA ALA A 125 -12.19 2.43 17.00
C ALA A 125 -11.53 2.43 18.39
N THR A 126 -10.68 1.44 18.65
CA THR A 126 -9.90 1.37 19.88
C THR A 126 -8.43 1.11 19.60
N LEU A 127 -7.56 1.56 20.47
CA LEU A 127 -6.12 1.31 20.33
C LEU A 127 -5.83 -0.20 20.28
N SER A 128 -6.52 -0.97 21.13
CA SER A 128 -6.35 -2.43 21.15
C SER A 128 -6.79 -3.11 19.84
N SER A 129 -7.93 -2.71 19.28
CA SER A 129 -8.37 -3.27 17.99
C SER A 129 -7.41 -2.90 16.87
N PHE A 130 -6.90 -1.68 16.87
CA PHE A 130 -5.89 -1.22 15.91
C PHE A 130 -4.61 -2.06 15.99
N VAL A 131 -4.03 -2.20 17.18
CA VAL A 131 -2.79 -2.96 17.39
C VAL A 131 -2.99 -4.42 17.01
N PHE A 132 -4.10 -5.04 17.46
CA PHE A 132 -4.41 -6.43 17.14
C PHE A 132 -4.56 -6.65 15.62
N ASN A 133 -5.33 -5.83 14.93
CA ASN A 133 -5.52 -5.96 13.48
C ASN A 133 -4.22 -5.76 12.70
N THR A 134 -3.37 -4.83 13.14
CA THR A 134 -2.04 -4.62 12.53
C THR A 134 -1.17 -5.87 12.67
N LEU A 135 -1.12 -6.45 13.87
CA LEU A 135 -0.35 -7.69 14.12
C LEU A 135 -0.90 -8.87 13.32
N MET A 136 -2.23 -9.00 13.23
CA MET A 136 -2.86 -10.05 12.43
C MET A 136 -2.58 -9.87 10.94
N GLY A 137 -2.57 -8.63 10.43
CA GLY A 137 -2.17 -8.33 9.06
C GLY A 137 -0.73 -8.71 8.76
N LEU A 138 0.19 -8.40 9.66
CA LEU A 138 1.60 -8.80 9.56
C LEU A 138 1.75 -10.33 9.57
N ALA A 139 1.09 -11.02 10.49
CA ALA A 139 1.11 -12.47 10.57
C ALA A 139 0.55 -13.13 9.29
N GLY A 140 -0.58 -12.62 8.79
CA GLY A 140 -1.17 -13.09 7.52
C GLY A 140 -0.25 -12.88 6.33
N GLY A 141 0.43 -11.74 6.25
CA GLY A 141 1.44 -11.46 5.23
C GLY A 141 2.64 -12.41 5.29
N MET A 142 3.11 -12.73 6.49
CA MET A 142 4.18 -13.72 6.70
C MET A 142 3.77 -15.12 6.25
N ILE A 143 2.59 -15.58 6.65
CA ILE A 143 2.05 -16.88 6.25
C ILE A 143 1.86 -16.94 4.73
N GLY A 144 1.25 -15.91 4.13
CA GLY A 144 1.05 -15.82 2.69
C GLY A 144 2.36 -15.84 1.90
N GLY A 145 3.37 -15.09 2.35
CA GLY A 145 4.70 -15.10 1.75
C GLY A 145 5.41 -16.46 1.85
N PHE A 146 5.28 -17.12 3.00
CA PHE A 146 5.85 -18.47 3.20
C PHE A 146 5.16 -19.54 2.34
N THR A 147 3.85 -19.46 2.19
CA THR A 147 3.09 -20.45 1.39
C THR A 147 3.22 -20.24 -0.11
N ALA A 148 3.66 -19.06 -0.56
CA ALA A 148 3.85 -18.74 -1.98
C ALA A 148 5.23 -19.12 -2.52
N GLN A 149 6.14 -19.63 -1.70
CA GLN A 149 7.45 -20.13 -2.11
C GLN A 149 7.32 -21.57 -2.63
#